data_c0c460f0df4b56bec860b489642ec0e0
#
_entry.id   c0c460f0df4b56bec860b489642ec0e0
#
_cell.length_a   1.000
_cell.length_b   1.000
_cell.length_c   1.000
_cell.angle_alpha   90.00
_cell.angle_beta   90.00
_cell.angle_gamma   90.00
#
_symmetry.space_group_name_H-M   'P 1'
#
loop_
_entity.id
_entity.type
_entity.pdbx_description
1 polymer ?
#
loop_
_entity_poly.entity_id
_entity_poly.type
_entity_poly.pdbx_seq_one_letter_code
_entity_poly.pdbx_strand_id
1 'polypeptide(L)'
;MRNVTLRQMRVFTTVARHLSFTRAARELHLTQPAVSQQIKLLEAEVGMPLFEQIGRKVQLAPAGTELLRYAHQTIELQDLYRSRVYVYRT
;
A
#
# COMPACT_ATOMS: atom_id res chain seq x y z
N MET A 1 -0.36 -3.97 14.20
CA MET A 1 0.55 -3.91 13.03
C MET A 1 1.40 -5.16 12.79
N ARG A 2 1.11 -6.25 13.51
CA ARG A 2 1.93 -7.48 13.40
C ARG A 2 1.84 -8.17 12.04
N ASN A 3 0.68 -8.11 11.42
CA ASN A 3 0.41 -8.90 10.21
C ASN A 3 0.42 -8.06 8.94
N VAL A 4 1.06 -6.89 8.99
CA VAL A 4 1.20 -6.05 7.82
C VAL A 4 2.33 -6.58 6.96
N THR A 5 2.04 -6.81 5.67
CA THR A 5 3.03 -7.32 4.73
C THR A 5 3.54 -6.21 3.81
N LEU A 6 4.73 -6.44 3.22
CA LEU A 6 5.25 -5.52 2.22
C LEU A 6 4.35 -5.45 0.98
N ARG A 7 3.70 -6.56 0.64
CA ARG A 7 2.73 -6.57 -0.45
C ARG A 7 1.56 -5.61 -0.16
N GLN A 8 1.05 -5.64 1.07
CA GLN A 8 -0.01 -4.72 1.48
C GLN A 8 0.45 -3.27 1.41
N MET A 9 1.70 -3.00 1.80
CA MET A 9 2.27 -1.65 1.69
C MET A 9 2.37 -1.19 0.25
N ARG A 10 2.76 -2.10 -0.68
CA ARG A 10 2.80 -1.77 -2.11
C ARG A 10 1.42 -1.49 -2.66
N VAL A 11 0.43 -2.29 -2.28
CA VAL A 11 -0.96 -2.04 -2.68
C VAL A 11 -1.42 -0.68 -2.16
N PHE A 12 -1.15 -0.40 -0.89
CA PHE A 12 -1.52 0.87 -0.27
C PHE A 12 -0.90 2.06 -0.98
N THR A 13 0.42 2.03 -1.22
CA THR A 13 1.10 3.14 -1.88
C THR A 13 0.64 3.34 -3.31
N THR A 14 0.29 2.27 -4.00
CA THR A 14 -0.23 2.37 -5.36
C THR A 14 -1.61 3.03 -5.38
N VAL A 15 -2.50 2.63 -4.46
CA VAL A 15 -3.81 3.29 -4.34
C VAL A 15 -3.62 4.77 -3.97
N ALA A 16 -2.71 5.05 -3.04
CA ALA A 16 -2.46 6.43 -2.59
C ALA A 16 -1.94 7.32 -3.74
N ARG A 17 -1.09 6.77 -4.59
CA ARG A 17 -0.53 7.51 -5.72
C ARG A 17 -1.60 7.84 -6.77
N HIS A 18 -2.47 6.90 -7.06
CA HIS A 18 -3.54 7.09 -8.04
C HIS A 18 -4.78 7.75 -7.47
N LEU A 19 -5.00 7.63 -6.16
CA LEU A 19 -6.27 7.97 -5.51
C LEU A 19 -7.44 7.32 -6.23
N SER A 20 -7.24 6.07 -6.66
CA SER A 20 -8.20 5.30 -7.44
C SER A 20 -7.91 3.82 -7.26
N PHE A 21 -8.89 3.08 -6.76
CA PHE A 21 -8.78 1.62 -6.62
C PHE A 21 -8.71 0.93 -7.98
N THR A 22 -9.45 1.45 -8.94
CA THR A 22 -9.47 0.88 -10.30
C THR A 22 -8.13 1.04 -10.99
N ARG A 23 -7.53 2.23 -10.92
CA ARG A 23 -6.24 2.49 -11.54
C ARG A 23 -5.13 1.70 -10.85
N ALA A 24 -5.17 1.63 -9.52
CA ALA A 24 -4.20 0.85 -8.76
C ALA A 24 -4.28 -0.63 -9.15
N ALA A 25 -5.49 -1.18 -9.25
CA ALA A 25 -5.69 -2.56 -9.65
C ALA A 25 -5.07 -2.83 -11.03
N ARG A 26 -5.26 -1.90 -11.96
CA ARG A 26 -4.71 -2.02 -13.30
C ARG A 26 -3.18 -2.04 -13.28
N GLU A 27 -2.56 -1.14 -12.53
CA GLU A 27 -1.11 -1.11 -12.40
C GLU A 27 -0.57 -2.37 -11.75
N LEU A 28 -1.27 -2.89 -10.75
CA LEU A 28 -0.83 -4.07 -9.98
C LEU A 28 -1.19 -5.39 -10.65
N HIS A 29 -1.91 -5.35 -11.78
CA HIS A 29 -2.42 -6.53 -12.47
C HIS A 29 -3.32 -7.38 -11.55
N LEU A 30 -4.12 -6.70 -10.75
CA LEU A 30 -5.09 -7.31 -9.84
C LEU A 30 -6.49 -6.85 -10.22
N THR A 31 -7.49 -7.54 -9.68
CA THR A 31 -8.88 -7.06 -9.79
C THR A 31 -9.10 -5.95 -8.76
N GLN A 32 -10.08 -5.09 -9.04
CA GLN A 32 -10.43 -4.03 -8.09
C GLN A 32 -10.90 -4.60 -6.74
N PRO A 33 -11.74 -5.66 -6.70
CA PRO A 33 -12.10 -6.27 -5.41
C PRO A 33 -10.91 -6.81 -4.64
N ALA A 34 -9.89 -7.36 -5.33
CA ALA A 34 -8.68 -7.85 -4.66
C ALA A 34 -7.92 -6.70 -4.01
N VAL A 35 -7.78 -5.57 -4.69
CA VAL A 35 -7.14 -4.38 -4.12
C VAL A 35 -7.94 -3.87 -2.92
N SER A 36 -9.26 -3.76 -3.06
CA SER A 36 -10.12 -3.29 -1.99
C SER A 36 -10.02 -4.19 -0.75
N GLN A 37 -9.94 -5.50 -0.96
CA GLN A 37 -9.81 -6.44 0.15
C GLN A 37 -8.48 -6.29 0.86
N GLN A 38 -7.39 -6.12 0.13
CA GLN A 38 -6.07 -5.90 0.73
C GLN A 38 -6.05 -4.63 1.57
N ILE A 39 -6.68 -3.57 1.09
CA ILE A 39 -6.77 -2.32 1.86
C ILE A 39 -7.61 -2.52 3.12
N LYS A 40 -8.72 -3.23 3.04
CA LYS A 40 -9.55 -3.51 4.22
C LYS A 40 -8.79 -4.32 5.26
N LEU A 41 -8.02 -5.30 4.85
CA LEU A 41 -7.19 -6.08 5.77
C LEU A 41 -6.14 -5.21 6.43
N LEU A 42 -5.53 -4.32 5.66
CA LEU A 42 -4.55 -3.39 6.20
C LEU A 42 -5.19 -2.42 7.19
N GLU A 43 -6.37 -1.89 6.86
CA GLU A 43 -7.12 -1.01 7.76
C GLU A 43 -7.47 -1.73 9.07
N ALA A 44 -7.84 -3.01 9.00
CA ALA A 44 -8.13 -3.80 10.19
C ALA A 44 -6.89 -3.95 11.08
N GLU A 45 -5.70 -4.15 10.47
CA GLU A 45 -4.45 -4.24 11.23
C GLU A 45 -4.06 -2.90 11.87
N VAL A 46 -4.24 -1.81 11.14
CA VAL A 46 -3.95 -0.46 11.65
C VAL A 46 -4.98 -0.02 12.67
N GLY A 47 -6.22 -0.48 12.52
CA GLY A 47 -7.33 -0.11 13.40
C GLY A 47 -7.98 1.21 13.04
N MET A 48 -7.70 1.74 11.85
CA MET A 48 -8.25 3.04 11.41
C MET A 48 -8.43 3.01 9.89
N PRO A 49 -9.37 3.81 9.37
CA PRO A 49 -9.47 4.00 7.93
C PRO A 49 -8.22 4.66 7.37
N LEU A 50 -7.78 4.22 6.21
CA LEU A 50 -6.63 4.80 5.50
C LEU A 50 -7.07 5.68 4.34
N PHE A 51 -8.26 5.43 3.81
CA PHE A 51 -8.84 6.21 2.73
C PHE A 51 -10.25 6.64 3.11
N GLU A 52 -10.65 7.78 2.57
CA GLU A 52 -12.00 8.32 2.70
C GLU A 52 -12.57 8.51 1.31
N GLN A 53 -13.87 8.23 1.17
CA GLN A 53 -14.58 8.48 -0.06
C GLN A 53 -15.52 9.67 0.17
N ILE A 54 -15.27 10.75 -0.55
CA ILE A 54 -16.08 11.97 -0.47
C ILE A 54 -16.71 12.17 -1.84
N GLY A 55 -18.02 11.86 -1.94
CA GLY A 55 -18.70 11.82 -3.23
C GLY A 55 -18.10 10.71 -4.06
N ARG A 56 -17.57 11.05 -5.23
CA ARG A 56 -16.92 10.11 -6.15
C ARG A 56 -15.41 10.10 -6.03
N LYS A 57 -14.86 10.91 -5.12
CA LYS A 57 -13.41 11.04 -4.98
C LYS A 57 -12.92 10.22 -3.81
N VAL A 58 -11.77 9.58 -4.01
CA VAL A 58 -11.03 8.88 -2.97
C VAL A 58 -9.89 9.78 -2.54
N GLN A 59 -9.67 9.89 -1.24
CA GLN A 59 -8.52 10.62 -0.72
C GLN A 59 -8.00 9.95 0.53
N LEU A 60 -6.79 10.30 0.92
CA LEU A 60 -6.18 9.74 2.12
C LEU A 60 -6.90 10.26 3.36
N ALA A 61 -7.23 9.35 4.26
CA ALA A 61 -7.61 9.67 5.62
C ALA A 61 -6.35 10.10 6.39
N PRO A 62 -6.50 10.76 7.57
CA PRO A 62 -5.32 11.16 8.36
C PRO A 62 -4.35 10.01 8.65
N ALA A 63 -4.87 8.84 9.02
CA ALA A 63 -4.03 7.67 9.28
C ALA A 63 -3.32 7.20 8.00
N GLY A 64 -3.96 7.36 6.84
CA GLY A 64 -3.35 7.02 5.55
C GLY A 64 -2.19 7.94 5.22
N THR A 65 -2.34 9.24 5.46
CA THR A 65 -1.26 10.20 5.23
C THR A 65 -0.04 9.87 6.09
N GLU A 66 -0.28 9.51 7.34
CA GLU A 66 0.79 9.13 8.25
C GLU A 66 1.47 7.83 7.82
N LEU A 67 0.67 6.83 7.44
CA LEU A 67 1.21 5.55 7.01
C LEU A 67 2.02 5.68 5.72
N LEU A 68 1.63 6.56 4.82
CA LEU A 68 2.31 6.74 3.54
C LEU A 68 3.79 7.08 3.74
N ARG A 69 4.09 7.88 4.75
CA ARG A 69 5.45 8.25 5.09
C ARG A 69 6.31 7.02 5.38
N TYR A 70 5.78 6.10 6.19
CA TYR A 70 6.52 4.89 6.59
C TYR A 70 6.50 3.82 5.50
N ALA A 71 5.43 3.74 4.74
CA ALA A 71 5.31 2.73 3.69
C ALA A 71 6.38 2.90 2.62
N HIS A 72 6.65 4.13 2.21
CA HIS A 72 7.72 4.41 1.25
C HIS A 72 9.08 4.00 1.78
N GLN A 73 9.38 4.34 3.02
CA GLN A 73 10.65 3.98 3.65
C GLN A 73 10.83 2.46 3.72
N THR A 74 9.78 1.74 4.08
CA THR A 74 9.82 0.29 4.20
C THR A 74 10.11 -0.36 2.85
N ILE A 75 9.46 0.10 1.79
CA ILE A 75 9.67 -0.43 0.45
C ILE A 75 11.09 -0.12 -0.04
N GLU A 76 11.58 1.09 0.19
CA GLU A 76 12.92 1.46 -0.20
C GLU A 76 13.98 0.62 0.51
N LEU A 77 13.80 0.34 1.80
CA LEU A 77 14.71 -0.51 2.56
C LEU A 77 14.72 -1.95 2.01
N GLN A 78 13.56 -2.47 1.66
CA GLN A 78 13.48 -3.81 1.08
C GLN A 78 14.20 -3.87 -0.27
N ASP A 79 13.99 -2.88 -1.11
CA ASP A 79 14.60 -2.85 -2.43
C ASP A 79 16.12 -2.70 -2.33
N LEU A 80 16.59 -1.88 -1.39
CA LEU A 80 18.02 -1.72 -1.12
C LEU A 80 18.64 -3.02 -0.65
N TYR A 81 18.00 -3.69 0.30
CA TYR A 81 18.50 -4.96 0.83
C TYR A 81 18.56 -6.01 -0.27
N ARG A 82 17.53 -6.08 -1.10
CA ARG A 82 17.49 -7.04 -2.20
C ARG A 82 18.66 -6.83 -3.17
N SER A 83 18.96 -5.58 -3.50
CA SER A 83 20.10 -5.24 -4.37
C SER A 83 21.42 -5.67 -3.76
N ARG A 84 21.60 -5.45 -2.44
CA ARG A 84 22.83 -5.81 -1.74
C ARG A 84 23.00 -7.32 -1.66
N VAL A 85 21.94 -8.03 -1.33
CA VAL A 85 21.98 -9.51 -1.22
C VAL A 85 22.28 -10.14 -2.56
N TYR A 86 21.79 -9.57 -3.65
CA TYR A 86 22.03 -10.10 -4.99
C TYR A 86 23.52 -10.21 -5.31
N VAL A 87 24.31 -9.27 -4.85
CA VAL A 87 25.77 -9.27 -5.06
C VAL A 87 26.42 -10.52 -4.45
N TYR A 88 25.91 -10.97 -3.31
CA TYR A 88 26.48 -12.15 -2.64
C TYR A 88 25.98 -13.47 -3.22
N ARG A 89 24.95 -13.45 -4.04
CA ARG A 89 24.40 -14.66 -4.65
C ARG A 89 25.06 -15.00 -5.99
N THR A 90 25.78 -14.08 -6.56
CA THR A 90 26.51 -14.28 -7.81
C THR A 90 27.96 -14.62 -7.51
#